data_2f296c092c44deb9fa7f50f60abaee30
#
_entry.id   2f296c092c44deb9fa7f50f60abaee30
#
_cell.length_a   1.000
_cell.length_b   1.000
_cell.length_c   1.000
_cell.angle_alpha   90.00
_cell.angle_beta   90.00
_cell.angle_gamma   90.00
#
_symmetry.space_group_name_H-M   'P 1'
#
loop_
_entity.id
_entity.type
_entity.pdbx_description
1 polymer ?
#
loop_
_entity_poly.entity_id
_entity_poly.type
_entity_poly.pdbx_seq_one_letter_code
_entity_poly.pdbx_strand_id
1 'polypeptide(L)'
;MDYTASTPDEFIDELKKRLSNNPGCGVSHYNLGTAFVAKGRLIEAEAEFLQAVECSPNLAEGYVQLGGLAMNKGDLDACLEWNEKACRARPLFAVPFGNIGFVHLQRGDVDKAEKSLRRAVKIDPKYVQALGTLASAMFMKGDVDAAEHFSVKALEIEPNFGPAINNLALVAMERGDFAKAKEFLARARETGFEPHPDMVREIEAELAKA
;
A
#
# COMPACT_ATOMS: atom_id res chain seq x y z
N MET A 1 12.56 -14.17 -33.94
CA MET A 1 12.38 -12.72 -33.66
C MET A 1 12.99 -12.49 -32.31
N ASP A 2 14.20 -11.95 -32.29
CA ASP A 2 14.91 -11.61 -31.05
C ASP A 2 14.17 -10.46 -30.39
N TYR A 3 13.48 -10.74 -29.28
CA TYR A 3 13.02 -9.71 -28.37
C TYR A 3 14.26 -9.17 -27.63
N THR A 4 14.95 -8.23 -28.23
CA THR A 4 15.86 -7.36 -27.46
C THR A 4 14.97 -6.56 -26.51
N ALA A 5 15.12 -6.78 -25.20
CA ALA A 5 14.44 -5.99 -24.20
C ALA A 5 14.79 -4.52 -24.47
N SER A 6 13.81 -3.70 -24.86
CA SER A 6 14.01 -2.27 -25.09
C SER A 6 14.47 -1.63 -23.78
N THR A 7 15.45 -0.74 -23.85
CA THR A 7 15.83 0.05 -22.68
C THR A 7 14.63 0.89 -22.19
N PRO A 8 14.60 1.28 -20.91
CA PRO A 8 13.52 2.14 -20.40
C PRO A 8 13.35 3.44 -21.22
N ASP A 9 14.42 3.97 -21.79
CA ASP A 9 14.37 5.17 -22.64
C ASP A 9 13.75 4.88 -24.01
N GLU A 10 14.12 3.78 -24.65
CA GLU A 10 13.52 3.34 -25.90
C GLU A 10 12.00 3.09 -25.75
N PHE A 11 11.58 2.52 -24.61
CA PHE A 11 10.17 2.31 -24.31
C PHE A 11 9.40 3.63 -24.14
N ILE A 12 10.02 4.63 -23.47
CA ILE A 12 9.43 5.97 -23.34
C ILE A 12 9.29 6.62 -24.72
N ASP A 13 10.30 6.53 -25.58
CA ASP A 13 10.27 7.12 -26.92
C ASP A 13 9.24 6.44 -27.82
N GLU A 14 9.10 5.13 -27.71
CA GLU A 14 8.04 4.39 -28.41
C GLU A 14 6.63 4.84 -27.96
N LEU A 15 6.42 5.00 -26.65
CA LEU A 15 5.13 5.48 -26.11
C LEU A 15 4.82 6.92 -26.58
N LYS A 16 5.81 7.81 -26.59
CA LYS A 16 5.68 9.16 -27.12
C LYS A 16 5.31 9.15 -28.60
N LYS A 17 5.94 8.29 -29.39
CA LYS A 17 5.60 8.10 -30.81
C LYS A 17 4.18 7.57 -31.00
N ARG A 18 3.72 6.64 -30.15
CA ARG A 18 2.32 6.17 -30.16
C ARG A 18 1.36 7.28 -29.85
N LEU A 19 1.65 8.11 -28.84
CA LEU A 19 0.83 9.25 -28.45
C LEU A 19 0.82 10.37 -29.48
N SER A 20 1.91 10.58 -30.24
CA SER A 20 1.89 11.54 -31.37
C SER A 20 0.91 11.13 -32.47
N ASN A 21 0.65 9.83 -32.65
CA ASN A 21 -0.31 9.30 -33.60
C ASN A 21 -1.74 9.18 -33.02
N ASN A 22 -1.85 8.96 -31.71
CA ASN A 22 -3.12 8.83 -31.00
C ASN A 22 -3.05 9.50 -29.63
N PRO A 23 -3.17 10.83 -29.53
CA PRO A 23 -3.04 11.59 -28.29
C PRO A 23 -4.17 11.30 -27.27
N GLY A 24 -5.29 10.71 -27.68
CA GLY A 24 -6.40 10.35 -26.79
C GLY A 24 -6.29 8.94 -26.19
N CYS A 25 -5.13 8.26 -26.31
CA CYS A 25 -4.98 6.90 -25.79
C CYS A 25 -4.62 6.90 -24.30
N GLY A 26 -5.61 6.82 -23.41
CA GLY A 26 -5.40 6.80 -21.96
C GLY A 26 -4.47 5.69 -21.46
N VAL A 27 -4.50 4.50 -22.09
CA VAL A 27 -3.58 3.40 -21.73
C VAL A 27 -2.13 3.76 -22.09
N SER A 28 -1.87 4.43 -23.20
CA SER A 28 -0.51 4.86 -23.57
C SER A 28 0.00 5.94 -22.62
N HIS A 29 -0.84 6.89 -22.20
CA HIS A 29 -0.51 7.85 -21.14
C HIS A 29 -0.22 7.17 -19.82
N TYR A 30 -1.04 6.22 -19.39
CA TYR A 30 -0.80 5.44 -18.17
C TYR A 30 0.56 4.72 -18.20
N ASN A 31 0.88 4.04 -19.30
CA ASN A 31 2.14 3.33 -19.45
C ASN A 31 3.34 4.29 -19.45
N LEU A 32 3.20 5.47 -20.08
CA LEU A 32 4.24 6.49 -20.07
C LEU A 32 4.44 7.07 -18.65
N GLY A 33 3.36 7.35 -17.92
CA GLY A 33 3.42 7.74 -16.51
C GLY A 33 4.12 6.70 -15.65
N THR A 34 3.81 5.41 -15.84
CA THR A 34 4.47 4.31 -15.12
C THR A 34 5.97 4.23 -15.44
N ALA A 35 6.36 4.43 -16.70
CA ALA A 35 7.77 4.49 -17.09
C ALA A 35 8.50 5.67 -16.46
N PHE A 36 7.84 6.82 -16.32
CA PHE A 36 8.40 7.98 -15.61
C PHE A 36 8.54 7.72 -14.11
N VAL A 37 7.58 7.03 -13.46
CA VAL A 37 7.72 6.62 -12.04
C VAL A 37 8.96 5.74 -11.86
N ALA A 38 9.17 4.77 -12.73
CA ALA A 38 10.34 3.88 -12.67
C ALA A 38 11.67 4.63 -12.81
N LYS A 39 11.66 5.81 -13.44
CA LYS A 39 12.82 6.70 -13.55
C LYS A 39 12.89 7.79 -12.47
N GLY A 40 11.98 7.81 -11.51
CA GLY A 40 11.90 8.85 -10.48
C GLY A 40 11.40 10.21 -10.98
N ARG A 41 10.89 10.29 -12.23
CA ARG A 41 10.39 11.52 -12.88
C ARG A 41 8.92 11.76 -12.49
N LEU A 42 8.68 11.99 -11.19
CA LEU A 42 7.34 11.97 -10.62
C LEU A 42 6.42 13.09 -11.12
N ILE A 43 6.96 14.27 -11.46
CA ILE A 43 6.17 15.40 -12.02
C ILE A 43 5.62 15.02 -13.40
N GLU A 44 6.45 14.43 -14.24
CA GLU A 44 6.04 14.00 -15.58
C GLU A 44 5.09 12.80 -15.51
N ALA A 45 5.33 11.89 -14.56
CA ALA A 45 4.42 10.78 -14.30
C ALA A 45 3.01 11.28 -13.93
N GLU A 46 2.91 12.27 -13.04
CA GLU A 46 1.63 12.87 -12.64
C GLU A 46 0.89 13.47 -13.84
N ALA A 47 1.59 14.24 -14.68
CA ALA A 47 0.98 14.83 -15.87
C ALA A 47 0.41 13.75 -16.82
N GLU A 48 1.15 12.67 -17.02
CA GLU A 48 0.72 11.56 -17.87
C GLU A 48 -0.45 10.77 -17.24
N PHE A 49 -0.46 10.55 -15.93
CA PHE A 49 -1.60 9.90 -15.28
C PHE A 49 -2.87 10.78 -15.30
N LEU A 50 -2.74 12.10 -15.22
CA LEU A 50 -3.88 13.01 -15.39
C LEU A 50 -4.45 12.89 -16.80
N GLN A 51 -3.61 12.89 -17.83
CA GLN A 51 -4.04 12.65 -19.22
C GLN A 51 -4.65 11.25 -19.38
N ALA A 52 -4.10 10.23 -18.72
CA ALA A 52 -4.63 8.88 -18.78
C ALA A 52 -6.08 8.80 -18.30
N VAL A 53 -6.41 9.42 -17.16
CA VAL A 53 -7.76 9.40 -16.60
C VAL A 53 -8.72 10.36 -17.27
N GLU A 54 -8.22 11.44 -17.89
CA GLU A 54 -9.00 12.34 -18.73
C GLU A 54 -9.43 11.64 -20.02
N CYS A 55 -8.51 10.99 -20.72
CA CYS A 55 -8.78 10.22 -21.95
C CYS A 55 -9.56 8.93 -21.68
N SER A 56 -9.42 8.33 -20.50
CA SER A 56 -10.04 7.06 -20.13
C SER A 56 -10.57 7.10 -18.68
N PRO A 57 -11.75 7.71 -18.42
CA PRO A 57 -12.29 7.88 -17.06
C PRO A 57 -12.58 6.59 -16.30
N ASN A 58 -12.63 5.44 -16.98
CA ASN A 58 -12.81 4.13 -16.37
C ASN A 58 -11.47 3.42 -16.05
N LEU A 59 -10.33 4.05 -16.32
CA LEU A 59 -9.01 3.51 -16.03
C LEU A 59 -8.68 3.70 -14.53
N ALA A 60 -9.20 2.78 -13.71
CA ALA A 60 -9.07 2.83 -12.25
C ALA A 60 -7.61 2.85 -11.78
N GLU A 61 -6.72 2.20 -12.50
CA GLU A 61 -5.28 2.17 -12.22
C GLU A 61 -4.65 3.57 -12.30
N GLY A 62 -5.07 4.41 -13.24
CA GLY A 62 -4.58 5.79 -13.36
C GLY A 62 -4.90 6.60 -12.10
N TYR A 63 -6.13 6.49 -11.60
CA TYR A 63 -6.53 7.13 -10.33
C TYR A 63 -5.73 6.61 -9.13
N VAL A 64 -5.48 5.30 -9.06
CA VAL A 64 -4.64 4.72 -7.99
C VAL A 64 -3.22 5.28 -8.02
N GLN A 65 -2.63 5.43 -9.20
CA GLN A 65 -1.29 6.03 -9.33
C GLN A 65 -1.28 7.50 -8.87
N LEU A 66 -2.29 8.30 -9.25
CA LEU A 66 -2.44 9.66 -8.76
C LEU A 66 -2.59 9.71 -7.23
N GLY A 67 -3.38 8.79 -6.65
CA GLY A 67 -3.49 8.62 -5.21
C GLY A 67 -2.16 8.28 -4.54
N GLY A 68 -1.36 7.41 -5.14
CA GLY A 68 -0.02 7.07 -4.66
C GLY A 68 0.94 8.26 -4.70
N LEU A 69 0.92 9.06 -5.79
CA LEU A 69 1.73 10.27 -5.89
C LEU A 69 1.31 11.33 -4.85
N ALA A 70 0.01 11.48 -4.61
CA ALA A 70 -0.52 12.38 -3.56
C ALA A 70 -0.06 11.92 -2.16
N MET A 71 -0.09 10.62 -1.88
CA MET A 71 0.41 10.04 -0.63
C MET A 71 1.91 10.32 -0.44
N ASN A 72 2.73 10.17 -1.47
CA ASN A 72 4.15 10.49 -1.42
C ASN A 72 4.43 11.98 -1.14
N LYS A 73 3.51 12.86 -1.52
CA LYS A 73 3.55 14.30 -1.20
C LYS A 73 3.01 14.63 0.20
N GLY A 74 2.47 13.64 0.92
CA GLY A 74 1.78 13.84 2.21
C GLY A 74 0.36 14.41 2.07
N ASP A 75 -0.16 14.55 0.86
CA ASP A 75 -1.52 15.04 0.59
C ASP A 75 -2.54 13.89 0.73
N LEU A 76 -2.94 13.65 1.97
CA LEU A 76 -3.88 12.59 2.29
C LEU A 76 -5.29 12.86 1.79
N ASP A 77 -5.68 14.14 1.60
CA ASP A 77 -6.99 14.50 1.05
C ASP A 77 -7.05 14.16 -0.44
N ALA A 78 -6.06 14.60 -1.21
CA ALA A 78 -5.97 14.22 -2.63
C ALA A 78 -5.84 12.70 -2.80
N CYS A 79 -5.09 12.02 -1.91
CA CYS A 79 -4.99 10.56 -1.94
C CYS A 79 -6.37 9.90 -1.79
N LEU A 80 -7.21 10.33 -0.84
CA LEU A 80 -8.58 9.84 -0.67
C LEU A 80 -9.42 10.10 -1.92
N GLU A 81 -9.42 11.34 -2.41
CA GLU A 81 -10.23 11.74 -3.56
C GLU A 81 -9.93 10.89 -4.80
N TRP A 82 -8.65 10.67 -5.11
CA TRP A 82 -8.25 9.86 -6.25
C TRP A 82 -8.63 8.39 -6.08
N ASN A 83 -8.43 7.80 -4.89
CA ASN A 83 -8.83 6.42 -4.65
C ASN A 83 -10.35 6.24 -4.65
N GLU A 84 -11.14 7.23 -4.21
CA GLU A 84 -12.59 7.21 -4.36
C GLU A 84 -13.02 7.23 -5.83
N LYS A 85 -12.34 8.02 -6.69
CA LYS A 85 -12.57 7.99 -8.15
C LYS A 85 -12.25 6.60 -8.71
N ALA A 86 -11.15 5.97 -8.26
CA ALA A 86 -10.81 4.59 -8.65
C ALA A 86 -11.89 3.58 -8.23
N CYS A 87 -12.44 3.70 -7.01
CA CYS A 87 -13.55 2.86 -6.54
C CYS A 87 -14.81 3.01 -7.39
N ARG A 88 -15.12 4.23 -7.85
CA ARG A 88 -16.25 4.48 -8.75
C ARG A 88 -16.01 3.90 -10.14
N ALA A 89 -14.80 4.04 -10.68
CA ALA A 89 -14.41 3.51 -11.98
C ALA A 89 -14.42 1.97 -12.02
N ARG A 90 -13.99 1.31 -10.92
CA ARG A 90 -13.97 -0.15 -10.82
C ARG A 90 -14.33 -0.61 -9.39
N PRO A 91 -15.61 -0.90 -9.11
CA PRO A 91 -16.09 -1.25 -7.75
C PRO A 91 -15.56 -2.55 -7.16
N LEU A 92 -14.98 -3.44 -7.98
CA LEU A 92 -14.37 -4.71 -7.57
C LEU A 92 -12.82 -4.68 -7.71
N PHE A 93 -12.21 -3.52 -7.52
CA PHE A 93 -10.77 -3.35 -7.47
C PHE A 93 -10.34 -3.13 -6.02
N ALA A 94 -9.58 -4.06 -5.43
CA ALA A 94 -9.26 -4.05 -4.00
C ALA A 94 -8.32 -2.90 -3.60
N VAL A 95 -7.36 -2.55 -4.47
CA VAL A 95 -6.28 -1.62 -4.15
C VAL A 95 -6.75 -0.26 -3.65
N PRO A 96 -7.69 0.45 -4.30
CA PRO A 96 -8.12 1.75 -3.82
C PRO A 96 -8.81 1.68 -2.45
N PHE A 97 -9.54 0.59 -2.13
CA PHE A 97 -10.11 0.41 -0.79
C PHE A 97 -9.02 0.20 0.27
N GLY A 98 -7.95 -0.51 -0.05
CA GLY A 98 -6.76 -0.64 0.82
C GLY A 98 -6.12 0.71 1.11
N ASN A 99 -5.90 1.52 0.06
CA ASN A 99 -5.33 2.86 0.19
C ASN A 99 -6.20 3.80 1.02
N ILE A 100 -7.53 3.81 0.79
CA ILE A 100 -8.50 4.58 1.58
C ILE A 100 -8.43 4.14 3.05
N GLY A 101 -8.39 2.84 3.31
CA GLY A 101 -8.26 2.31 4.66
C GLY A 101 -6.97 2.73 5.35
N PHE A 102 -5.86 2.67 4.64
CA PHE A 102 -4.56 3.13 5.14
C PHE A 102 -4.59 4.63 5.51
N VAL A 103 -5.14 5.48 4.63
CA VAL A 103 -5.24 6.93 4.92
C VAL A 103 -6.12 7.21 6.13
N HIS A 104 -7.26 6.51 6.27
CA HIS A 104 -8.11 6.66 7.45
C HIS A 104 -7.39 6.22 8.73
N LEU A 105 -6.59 5.14 8.67
CA LEU A 105 -5.80 4.68 9.81
C LEU A 105 -4.76 5.73 10.22
N GLN A 106 -4.06 6.33 9.26
CA GLN A 106 -3.11 7.43 9.50
C GLN A 106 -3.75 8.66 10.16
N ARG A 107 -5.03 8.88 9.93
CA ARG A 107 -5.83 9.97 10.55
C ARG A 107 -6.42 9.59 11.90
N GLY A 108 -6.26 8.36 12.35
CA GLY A 108 -6.88 7.85 13.56
C GLY A 108 -8.38 7.50 13.40
N ASP A 109 -8.91 7.57 12.18
CA ASP A 109 -10.29 7.20 11.85
C ASP A 109 -10.45 5.67 11.74
N VAL A 110 -10.21 4.94 12.84
CA VAL A 110 -10.06 3.48 12.84
C VAL A 110 -11.30 2.75 12.29
N ASP A 111 -12.50 3.22 12.60
CA ASP A 111 -13.76 2.60 12.12
C ASP A 111 -13.91 2.74 10.59
N LYS A 112 -13.53 3.88 10.02
CA LYS A 112 -13.55 4.07 8.57
C LYS A 112 -12.44 3.24 7.89
N ALA A 113 -11.28 3.14 8.53
CA ALA A 113 -10.20 2.28 8.08
C ALA A 113 -10.64 0.82 8.02
N GLU A 114 -11.19 0.28 9.11
CA GLU A 114 -11.71 -1.09 9.16
C GLU A 114 -12.71 -1.37 8.05
N LYS A 115 -13.71 -0.49 7.88
CA LYS A 115 -14.75 -0.66 6.85
C LYS A 115 -14.15 -0.79 5.45
N SER A 116 -13.19 0.08 5.10
CA SER A 116 -12.55 0.10 3.79
C SER A 116 -11.64 -1.12 3.60
N LEU A 117 -10.85 -1.47 4.61
CA LEU A 117 -9.93 -2.61 4.58
C LEU A 117 -10.66 -3.95 4.50
N ARG A 118 -11.77 -4.13 5.26
CA ARG A 118 -12.60 -5.33 5.13
C ARG A 118 -13.18 -5.46 3.72
N ARG A 119 -13.51 -4.34 3.06
CA ARG A 119 -13.95 -4.37 1.67
C ARG A 119 -12.83 -4.76 0.74
N ALA A 120 -11.61 -4.23 0.92
CA ALA A 120 -10.44 -4.63 0.14
C ALA A 120 -10.17 -6.14 0.25
N VAL A 121 -10.11 -6.67 1.49
CA VAL A 121 -9.89 -8.10 1.76
C VAL A 121 -11.03 -8.99 1.26
N LYS A 122 -12.29 -8.50 1.24
CA LYS A 122 -13.42 -9.22 0.65
C LYS A 122 -13.31 -9.34 -0.86
N ILE A 123 -12.79 -8.30 -1.54
CA ILE A 123 -12.58 -8.30 -3.01
C ILE A 123 -11.37 -9.17 -3.35
N ASP A 124 -10.26 -8.98 -2.64
CA ASP A 124 -9.04 -9.78 -2.81
C ASP A 124 -8.55 -10.31 -1.44
N PRO A 125 -8.88 -11.57 -1.10
CA PRO A 125 -8.45 -12.19 0.15
C PRO A 125 -6.93 -12.39 0.28
N LYS A 126 -6.18 -12.22 -0.81
CA LYS A 126 -4.71 -12.32 -0.84
C LYS A 126 -4.00 -10.96 -0.87
N TYR A 127 -4.74 -9.88 -0.72
CA TYR A 127 -4.15 -8.54 -0.69
C TYR A 127 -3.42 -8.30 0.64
N VAL A 128 -2.13 -8.65 0.66
CA VAL A 128 -1.28 -8.68 1.87
C VAL A 128 -1.23 -7.34 2.58
N GLN A 129 -1.09 -6.22 1.84
CA GLN A 129 -1.04 -4.87 2.41
C GLN A 129 -2.35 -4.52 3.14
N ALA A 130 -3.50 -4.90 2.58
CA ALA A 130 -4.79 -4.67 3.23
C ALA A 130 -4.97 -5.54 4.48
N LEU A 131 -4.49 -6.80 4.45
CA LEU A 131 -4.50 -7.68 5.63
C LEU A 131 -3.63 -7.11 6.76
N GLY A 132 -2.40 -6.68 6.46
CA GLY A 132 -1.50 -6.09 7.46
C GLY A 132 -2.05 -4.79 8.04
N THR A 133 -2.59 -3.91 7.20
CA THR A 133 -3.20 -2.65 7.67
C THR A 133 -4.48 -2.91 8.48
N LEU A 134 -5.27 -3.94 8.11
CA LEU A 134 -6.45 -4.34 8.89
C LEU A 134 -6.06 -4.89 10.25
N ALA A 135 -4.96 -5.66 10.32
CA ALA A 135 -4.42 -6.11 11.60
C ALA A 135 -4.04 -4.92 12.51
N SER A 136 -3.37 -3.91 11.96
CA SER A 136 -3.06 -2.68 12.70
C SER A 136 -4.32 -1.95 13.17
N ALA A 137 -5.35 -1.87 12.33
CA ALA A 137 -6.62 -1.26 12.71
C ALA A 137 -7.33 -2.05 13.82
N MET A 138 -7.30 -3.38 13.79
CA MET A 138 -7.87 -4.21 14.85
C MET A 138 -7.11 -4.06 16.17
N PHE A 139 -5.77 -4.01 16.11
CA PHE A 139 -4.95 -3.74 17.29
C PHE A 139 -5.31 -2.38 17.92
N MET A 140 -5.41 -1.32 17.12
CA MET A 140 -5.82 0.01 17.60
C MET A 140 -7.23 0.04 18.22
N LYS A 141 -8.12 -0.88 17.85
CA LYS A 141 -9.45 -1.08 18.47
C LYS A 141 -9.40 -1.93 19.75
N GLY A 142 -8.27 -2.47 20.11
CA GLY A 142 -8.12 -3.41 21.23
C GLY A 142 -8.56 -4.85 20.90
N ASP A 143 -8.88 -5.15 19.63
CA ASP A 143 -9.21 -6.51 19.20
C ASP A 143 -7.90 -7.25 18.83
N VAL A 144 -7.19 -7.68 19.89
CA VAL A 144 -5.87 -8.32 19.80
C VAL A 144 -5.94 -9.64 19.03
N ASP A 145 -7.03 -10.40 19.18
CA ASP A 145 -7.19 -11.69 18.52
C ASP A 145 -7.44 -11.51 17.00
N ALA A 146 -8.24 -10.51 16.61
CA ALA A 146 -8.40 -10.18 15.21
C ALA A 146 -7.09 -9.63 14.61
N ALA A 147 -6.33 -8.84 15.36
CA ALA A 147 -5.01 -8.35 14.91
C ALA A 147 -4.05 -9.51 14.62
N GLU A 148 -3.97 -10.50 15.51
CA GLU A 148 -3.20 -11.71 15.29
C GLU A 148 -3.68 -12.48 14.06
N HIS A 149 -4.99 -12.72 13.96
CA HIS A 149 -5.58 -13.48 12.86
C HIS A 149 -5.22 -12.88 11.49
N PHE A 150 -5.38 -11.56 11.31
CA PHE A 150 -5.07 -10.92 10.03
C PHE A 150 -3.56 -10.84 9.76
N SER A 151 -2.73 -10.69 10.80
CA SER A 151 -1.27 -10.73 10.67
C SER A 151 -0.79 -12.11 10.21
N VAL A 152 -1.27 -13.17 10.83
CA VAL A 152 -0.95 -14.55 10.44
C VAL A 152 -1.38 -14.82 9.01
N LYS A 153 -2.59 -14.41 8.64
CA LYS A 153 -3.09 -14.53 7.27
C LYS A 153 -2.22 -13.82 6.24
N ALA A 154 -1.70 -12.62 6.57
CA ALA A 154 -0.76 -11.92 5.70
C ALA A 154 0.55 -12.71 5.52
N LEU A 155 1.06 -13.31 6.61
CA LEU A 155 2.31 -14.09 6.59
C LEU A 155 2.17 -15.48 5.94
N GLU A 156 0.97 -16.04 5.90
CA GLU A 156 0.69 -17.26 5.09
C GLU A 156 0.86 -16.99 3.59
N ILE A 157 0.63 -15.75 3.15
CA ILE A 157 0.76 -15.34 1.74
C ILE A 157 2.18 -14.84 1.47
N GLU A 158 2.69 -13.97 2.33
CA GLU A 158 4.02 -13.36 2.23
C GLU A 158 4.76 -13.51 3.59
N PRO A 159 5.54 -14.58 3.78
CA PRO A 159 6.19 -14.90 5.05
C PRO A 159 7.12 -13.81 5.61
N ASN A 160 7.62 -12.92 4.73
CA ASN A 160 8.55 -11.85 5.09
C ASN A 160 7.89 -10.45 5.04
N PHE A 161 6.56 -10.37 5.16
CA PHE A 161 5.87 -9.09 5.19
C PHE A 161 6.10 -8.40 6.55
N GLY A 162 7.07 -7.49 6.60
CA GLY A 162 7.53 -6.80 7.81
C GLY A 162 6.42 -6.16 8.65
N PRO A 163 5.44 -5.44 8.07
CA PRO A 163 4.33 -4.85 8.82
C PRO A 163 3.50 -5.88 9.59
N ALA A 164 3.24 -7.07 9.03
CA ALA A 164 2.49 -8.11 9.73
C ALA A 164 3.31 -8.75 10.86
N ILE A 165 4.62 -8.93 10.67
CA ILE A 165 5.52 -9.41 11.72
C ILE A 165 5.55 -8.41 12.88
N ASN A 166 5.62 -7.12 12.58
CA ASN A 166 5.57 -6.06 13.59
C ASN A 166 4.23 -6.04 14.34
N ASN A 167 3.11 -6.29 13.68
CA ASN A 167 1.81 -6.41 14.34
C ASN A 167 1.78 -7.60 15.31
N LEU A 168 2.42 -8.73 14.97
CA LEU A 168 2.55 -9.86 15.92
C LEU A 168 3.42 -9.51 17.12
N ALA A 169 4.42 -8.65 16.96
CA ALA A 169 5.19 -8.15 18.09
C ALA A 169 4.32 -7.30 19.03
N LEU A 170 3.46 -6.42 18.47
CA LEU A 170 2.48 -5.65 19.25
C LEU A 170 1.50 -6.57 20.01
N VAL A 171 0.99 -7.59 19.33
CA VAL A 171 0.10 -8.60 19.95
C VAL A 171 0.79 -9.32 21.10
N ALA A 172 2.05 -9.71 20.93
CA ALA A 172 2.85 -10.39 21.97
C ALA A 172 3.09 -9.45 23.18
N MET A 173 3.39 -8.17 22.94
CA MET A 173 3.52 -7.16 24.00
C MET A 173 2.23 -7.03 24.83
N GLU A 174 1.09 -6.89 24.15
CA GLU A 174 -0.21 -6.73 24.80
C GLU A 174 -0.58 -7.95 25.68
N ARG A 175 -0.07 -9.13 25.30
CA ARG A 175 -0.21 -10.38 26.09
C ARG A 175 0.85 -10.56 27.17
N GLY A 176 1.81 -9.61 27.29
CA GLY A 176 2.92 -9.67 28.26
C GLY A 176 4.04 -10.64 27.87
N ASP A 177 4.04 -11.19 26.64
CA ASP A 177 5.11 -12.06 26.14
C ASP A 177 6.20 -11.23 25.44
N PHE A 178 6.97 -10.50 26.26
CA PHE A 178 8.02 -9.61 25.77
C PHE A 178 9.19 -10.36 25.11
N ALA A 179 9.42 -11.62 25.50
CA ALA A 179 10.44 -12.44 24.86
C ALA A 179 10.07 -12.71 23.38
N LYS A 180 8.83 -13.14 23.15
CA LYS A 180 8.31 -13.37 21.81
C LYS A 180 8.17 -12.07 21.00
N ALA A 181 7.79 -10.97 21.66
CA ALA A 181 7.76 -9.66 21.02
C ALA A 181 9.15 -9.27 20.47
N LYS A 182 10.22 -9.48 21.26
CA LYS A 182 11.60 -9.25 20.83
C LYS A 182 12.00 -10.10 19.62
N GLU A 183 11.61 -11.38 19.60
CA GLU A 183 11.86 -12.28 18.46
C GLU A 183 11.19 -11.76 17.19
N PHE A 184 9.91 -11.34 17.27
CA PHE A 184 9.21 -10.75 16.14
C PHE A 184 9.84 -9.46 15.67
N LEU A 185 10.31 -8.57 16.56
CA LEU A 185 11.01 -7.35 16.17
C LEU A 185 12.32 -7.65 15.43
N ALA A 186 13.09 -8.63 15.90
CA ALA A 186 14.31 -9.05 15.21
C ALA A 186 13.98 -9.53 13.79
N ARG A 187 12.99 -10.39 13.66
CA ARG A 187 12.53 -10.90 12.37
C ARG A 187 11.99 -9.78 11.45
N ALA A 188 11.27 -8.80 11.98
CA ALA A 188 10.79 -7.66 11.19
C ALA A 188 11.97 -6.88 10.60
N ARG A 189 13.02 -6.61 11.38
CA ARG A 189 14.24 -5.94 10.90
C ARG A 189 14.95 -6.70 9.78
N GLU A 190 14.97 -8.01 9.83
CA GLU A 190 15.55 -8.85 8.76
C GLU A 190 14.83 -8.65 7.41
N THR A 191 13.57 -8.21 7.42
CA THR A 191 12.81 -7.86 6.21
C THR A 191 13.05 -6.44 5.72
N GLY A 192 13.88 -5.66 6.42
CA GLY A 192 14.08 -4.22 6.15
C GLY A 192 12.99 -3.32 6.77
N PHE A 193 12.09 -3.89 7.60
CA PHE A 193 11.10 -3.10 8.32
C PHE A 193 11.72 -2.55 9.62
N GLU A 194 11.61 -1.23 9.83
CA GLU A 194 12.10 -0.57 11.05
C GLU A 194 10.95 -0.38 12.05
N PRO A 195 10.94 -1.14 13.16
CA PRO A 195 9.97 -0.98 14.23
C PRO A 195 10.11 0.38 14.93
N HIS A 196 8.99 0.88 15.49
CA HIS A 196 9.03 2.15 16.20
C HIS A 196 9.99 2.10 17.41
N PRO A 197 10.88 3.09 17.59
CA PRO A 197 11.88 3.06 18.68
C PRO A 197 11.30 2.93 20.10
N ASP A 198 10.10 3.51 20.33
CA ASP A 198 9.44 3.40 21.64
C ASP A 198 9.04 1.97 21.97
N MET A 199 8.52 1.24 20.98
CA MET A 199 8.18 -0.17 21.12
C MET A 199 9.41 -1.02 21.48
N VAL A 200 10.54 -0.76 20.84
CA VAL A 200 11.80 -1.45 21.12
C VAL A 200 12.23 -1.17 22.57
N ARG A 201 12.21 0.10 22.99
CA ARG A 201 12.59 0.51 24.37
C ARG A 201 11.69 -0.13 25.43
N GLU A 202 10.38 -0.19 25.18
CA GLU A 202 9.43 -0.78 26.10
C GLU A 202 9.70 -2.28 26.31
N ILE A 203 9.89 -3.02 25.21
CA ILE A 203 10.22 -4.44 25.28
C ILE A 203 11.53 -4.69 26.06
N GLU A 204 12.58 -3.89 25.79
CA GLU A 204 13.87 -4.02 26.49
C GLU A 204 13.73 -3.70 27.97
N ALA A 205 12.94 -2.69 28.33
CA ALA A 205 12.70 -2.30 29.72
C ALA A 205 11.94 -3.39 30.50
N GLU A 206 10.94 -4.02 29.90
CA GLU A 206 10.19 -5.12 30.56
C GLU A 206 11.03 -6.37 30.71
N LEU A 207 11.84 -6.72 29.72
CA LEU A 207 12.76 -7.86 29.81
C LEU A 207 13.88 -7.67 30.85
N ALA A 208 14.26 -6.42 31.14
CA ALA A 208 15.26 -6.13 32.18
C ALA A 208 14.72 -6.25 33.62
N LYS A 209 13.40 -6.33 33.81
CA LYS A 209 12.73 -6.50 35.11
C LYS A 209 12.51 -7.97 35.48
N ALA A 210 12.61 -8.86 34.49
CA ALA A 210 12.37 -10.31 34.65
C ALA A 210 13.65 -11.05 34.98
#